data_d39ce6c0f71162ed9558d1f561b237b8
#
_entry.id   d39ce6c0f71162ed9558d1f561b237b8
#
_cell.length_a   1.000
_cell.length_b   1.000
_cell.length_c   1.000
_cell.angle_alpha   90.00
_cell.angle_beta   90.00
_cell.angle_gamma   90.00
#
_symmetry.space_group_name_H-M   'P 1'
#
loop_
_entity.id
_entity.type
_entity.pdbx_description
1 polymer ?
#
loop_
_entity_poly.entity_id
_entity_poly.type
_entity_poly.pdbx_seq_one_letter_code
_entity_poly.pdbx_strand_id
1 'polypeptide(L)'
;MNIAEFIKAAKKNDIELIKTYLQKGFDINTQDKDGFTAVMEAAEFGYKDLFWFLIEKGADVLIKADYNFSIVHAVGLGGDKKMLDYVISKGARLDEKVTGGEQDGMTIKDYALLAKNDEVYRELKLL
;
A
#
# COMPACT_ATOMS: atom_id res chain seq x y z
N MET A 1 3.41 22.48 5.16
CA MET A 1 3.32 21.02 5.01
C MET A 1 1.90 20.56 5.26
N ASN A 2 1.38 19.74 4.39
CA ASN A 2 0.03 19.23 4.58
C ASN A 2 -0.06 17.77 4.15
N ILE A 3 -1.12 17.11 4.61
CA ILE A 3 -1.36 15.67 4.38
C ILE A 3 -1.46 15.35 2.90
N ALA A 4 -2.23 16.14 2.14
CA ALA A 4 -2.42 15.89 0.71
C ALA A 4 -1.11 15.95 -0.06
N GLU A 5 -0.24 16.90 0.27
CA GLU A 5 1.08 17.03 -0.36
C GLU A 5 1.98 15.84 -0.01
N PHE A 6 1.95 15.36 1.23
CA PHE A 6 2.72 14.20 1.67
C PHE A 6 2.32 12.95 0.89
N ILE A 7 1.02 12.67 0.81
CA ILE A 7 0.52 11.50 0.08
C ILE A 7 0.78 11.65 -1.43
N LYS A 8 0.65 12.85 -1.98
CA LYS A 8 0.97 13.11 -3.38
C LYS A 8 2.44 12.85 -3.69
N ALA A 9 3.33 13.20 -2.76
CA ALA A 9 4.77 12.90 -2.90
C ALA A 9 4.98 11.38 -3.01
N ALA A 10 4.27 10.58 -2.22
CA ALA A 10 4.35 9.12 -2.32
C ALA A 10 3.84 8.63 -3.67
N LYS A 11 2.73 9.17 -4.17
CA LYS A 11 2.19 8.80 -5.50
C LYS A 11 3.16 9.12 -6.63
N LYS A 12 4.00 10.12 -6.46
CA LYS A 12 4.98 10.55 -7.47
C LYS A 12 6.36 9.94 -7.26
N ASN A 13 6.52 9.08 -6.27
CA ASN A 13 7.81 8.49 -5.90
C ASN A 13 8.87 9.55 -5.55
N ASP A 14 8.43 10.64 -4.93
CA ASP A 14 9.32 11.72 -4.51
C ASP A 14 9.89 11.43 -3.13
N ILE A 15 10.89 10.55 -3.10
CA ILE A 15 11.51 10.07 -1.85
C ILE A 15 12.14 11.23 -1.07
N GLU A 16 12.76 12.17 -1.76
CA GLU A 16 13.44 13.29 -1.08
C GLU A 16 12.43 14.18 -0.35
N LEU A 17 11.27 14.45 -0.94
CA LEU A 17 10.24 15.23 -0.28
C LEU A 17 9.66 14.46 0.91
N ILE A 18 9.45 13.14 0.76
CA ILE A 18 9.02 12.28 1.87
C ILE A 18 10.02 12.37 3.03
N LYS A 19 11.33 12.27 2.74
CA LYS A 19 12.38 12.39 3.76
C LYS A 19 12.29 13.74 4.48
N THR A 20 12.10 14.81 3.74
CA THR A 20 11.99 16.16 4.31
C THR A 20 10.81 16.23 5.30
N TYR A 21 9.66 15.71 4.92
CA TYR A 21 8.49 15.68 5.80
C TYR A 21 8.78 14.91 7.09
N LEU A 22 9.38 13.71 6.96
CA LEU A 22 9.67 12.88 8.12
C LEU A 22 10.71 13.51 9.05
N GLN A 23 11.72 14.18 8.49
CA GLN A 23 12.74 14.90 9.28
C GLN A 23 12.11 16.03 10.09
N LYS A 24 11.05 16.61 9.61
CA LYS A 24 10.32 17.69 10.32
C LYS A 24 9.25 17.17 11.27
N GLY A 25 9.22 15.87 11.50
CA GLY A 25 8.32 15.27 12.48
C GLY A 25 6.94 14.88 11.97
N PHE A 26 6.73 14.88 10.65
CA PHE A 26 5.45 14.46 10.08
C PHE A 26 5.22 12.98 10.36
N ASP A 27 4.00 12.61 10.73
CA ASP A 27 3.65 11.21 11.02
C ASP A 27 3.63 10.38 9.74
N ILE A 28 4.49 9.35 9.69
CA ILE A 28 4.60 8.45 8.54
C ILE A 28 3.28 7.72 8.22
N ASN A 29 2.43 7.54 9.22
CA ASN A 29 1.16 6.82 9.10
C ASN A 29 -0.03 7.76 8.83
N THR A 30 0.22 9.00 8.49
CA THR A 30 -0.82 9.97 8.18
C THR A 30 -1.67 9.46 7.02
N GLN A 31 -2.99 9.58 7.17
CA GLN A 31 -3.96 9.18 6.16
C GLN A 31 -4.53 10.42 5.47
N ASP A 32 -4.69 10.35 4.14
CA ASP A 32 -5.35 11.42 3.40
C ASP A 32 -6.87 11.35 3.62
N LYS A 33 -7.61 12.18 2.89
CA LYS A 33 -9.08 12.27 3.03
C LYS A 33 -9.80 10.95 2.73
N ASP A 34 -9.18 10.07 1.94
CA ASP A 34 -9.74 8.76 1.58
C ASP A 34 -9.13 7.63 2.42
N GLY A 35 -8.30 7.98 3.40
CA GLY A 35 -7.69 7.03 4.33
C GLY A 35 -6.39 6.41 3.86
N PHE A 36 -5.83 6.83 2.71
CA PHE A 36 -4.60 6.26 2.17
C PHE A 36 -3.37 6.75 2.93
N THR A 37 -2.42 5.84 3.13
CA THR A 37 -1.11 6.15 3.71
C THR A 37 -0.04 6.13 2.61
N ALA A 38 1.12 6.70 2.92
CA ALA A 38 2.23 6.71 1.96
C ALA A 38 2.68 5.30 1.57
N VAL A 39 2.71 4.36 2.52
CA VAL A 39 3.15 2.99 2.21
C VAL A 39 2.15 2.26 1.30
N MET A 40 0.86 2.54 1.43
CA MET A 40 -0.15 2.01 0.49
C MET A 40 0.11 2.51 -0.92
N GLU A 41 0.38 3.79 -1.07
CA GLU A 41 0.66 4.38 -2.38
C GLU A 41 1.92 3.77 -3.01
N ALA A 42 2.97 3.59 -2.21
CA ALA A 42 4.20 2.97 -2.71
C ALA A 42 3.95 1.54 -3.20
N ALA A 43 3.16 0.76 -2.48
CA ALA A 43 2.81 -0.61 -2.90
C ALA A 43 1.95 -0.60 -4.16
N GLU A 44 0.93 0.25 -4.19
CA GLU A 44 -0.03 0.34 -5.30
C GLU A 44 0.65 0.66 -6.63
N PHE A 45 1.62 1.57 -6.61
CA PHE A 45 2.33 2.00 -7.81
C PHE A 45 3.63 1.23 -8.07
N GLY A 46 3.97 0.27 -7.21
CA GLY A 46 5.15 -0.56 -7.42
C GLY A 46 6.47 0.15 -7.17
N TYR A 47 6.47 1.17 -6.33
CA TYR A 47 7.68 1.91 -5.96
C TYR A 47 8.44 1.17 -4.87
N LYS A 48 9.27 0.20 -5.27
CA LYS A 48 9.95 -0.71 -4.35
C LYS A 48 10.85 0.02 -3.36
N ASP A 49 11.68 0.93 -3.83
CA ASP A 49 12.62 1.64 -2.96
C ASP A 49 11.88 2.49 -1.94
N LEU A 50 10.83 3.19 -2.36
CA LEU A 50 10.01 3.98 -1.45
C LEU A 50 9.31 3.08 -0.44
N PHE A 51 8.73 1.97 -0.88
CA PHE A 51 8.05 1.03 0.01
C PHE A 51 9.00 0.59 1.13
N TRP A 52 10.17 0.08 0.79
CA TRP A 52 11.11 -0.43 1.79
C TRP A 52 11.70 0.69 2.65
N PHE A 53 11.90 1.88 2.10
CA PHE A 53 12.30 3.03 2.89
C PHE A 53 11.25 3.35 3.97
N LEU A 54 9.97 3.36 3.59
CA LEU A 54 8.89 3.63 4.54
C LEU A 54 8.80 2.53 5.61
N ILE A 55 8.97 1.27 5.22
CA ILE A 55 9.00 0.15 6.18
C ILE A 55 10.13 0.36 7.19
N GLU A 56 11.33 0.69 6.70
CA GLU A 56 12.48 0.94 7.58
C GLU A 56 12.21 2.06 8.57
N LYS A 57 11.43 3.06 8.17
CA LYS A 57 11.06 4.19 9.03
C LYS A 57 9.84 3.94 9.91
N GLY A 58 9.32 2.72 9.93
CA GLY A 58 8.26 2.33 10.85
C GLY A 58 6.84 2.43 10.33
N ALA A 59 6.64 2.47 9.02
CA ALA A 59 5.28 2.50 8.47
C ALA A 59 4.46 1.31 8.92
N ASP A 60 3.22 1.56 9.33
CA ASP A 60 2.26 0.53 9.74
C ASP A 60 1.47 0.07 8.52
N VAL A 61 1.69 -1.19 8.12
CA VAL A 61 1.01 -1.75 6.94
C VAL A 61 -0.41 -2.24 7.22
N LEU A 62 -0.87 -2.21 8.48
CA LEU A 62 -2.20 -2.72 8.83
C LEU A 62 -3.28 -1.63 8.89
N ILE A 63 -2.93 -0.38 8.67
CA ILE A 63 -3.90 0.72 8.60
C ILE A 63 -4.75 0.54 7.34
N LYS A 64 -6.06 0.72 7.47
CA LYS A 64 -7.00 0.56 6.36
C LYS A 64 -7.53 1.90 5.88
N ALA A 65 -7.69 2.02 4.58
CA ALA A 65 -8.33 3.17 3.95
C ALA A 65 -9.84 2.97 3.90
N ASP A 66 -10.54 3.95 3.33
CA ASP A 66 -11.98 3.88 3.14
C ASP A 66 -12.37 2.62 2.35
N TYR A 67 -13.59 2.15 2.55
CA TYR A 67 -14.12 0.94 1.92
C TYR A 67 -13.29 -0.32 2.23
N ASN A 68 -12.61 -0.32 3.37
CA ASN A 68 -11.76 -1.44 3.80
C ASN A 68 -10.61 -1.74 2.82
N PHE A 69 -10.19 -0.76 2.02
CA PHE A 69 -9.02 -0.92 1.17
C PHE A 69 -7.78 -1.05 2.06
N SER A 70 -7.03 -2.13 1.85
CA SER A 70 -5.91 -2.48 2.73
C SER A 70 -4.62 -2.65 1.93
N ILE A 71 -3.52 -2.87 2.65
CA ILE A 71 -2.21 -3.06 2.02
C ILE A 71 -2.20 -4.28 1.07
N VAL A 72 -2.98 -5.33 1.37
CA VAL A 72 -3.01 -6.50 0.46
C VAL A 72 -3.58 -6.12 -0.90
N HIS A 73 -4.59 -5.26 -0.93
CA HIS A 73 -5.16 -4.78 -2.19
C HIS A 73 -4.13 -3.95 -2.97
N ALA A 74 -3.40 -3.08 -2.28
CA ALA A 74 -2.34 -2.29 -2.89
C ALA A 74 -1.22 -3.17 -3.46
N VAL A 75 -0.81 -4.20 -2.70
CA VAL A 75 0.19 -5.18 -3.17
C VAL A 75 -0.31 -5.94 -4.39
N GLY A 76 -1.61 -6.27 -4.43
CA GLY A 76 -2.20 -6.88 -5.62
C GLY A 76 -2.06 -6.01 -6.85
N LEU A 77 -2.24 -4.70 -6.70
CA LEU A 77 -2.13 -3.76 -7.81
C LEU A 77 -0.70 -3.59 -8.33
N GLY A 78 0.27 -3.37 -7.45
CA GLY A 78 1.61 -3.01 -7.89
C GLY A 78 2.76 -3.66 -7.14
N GLY A 79 2.47 -4.53 -6.18
CA GLY A 79 3.51 -5.15 -5.37
C GLY A 79 4.22 -6.32 -6.01
N ASP A 80 5.10 -6.92 -5.24
CA ASP A 80 5.86 -8.11 -5.63
C ASP A 80 5.82 -9.16 -4.52
N LYS A 81 6.50 -10.30 -4.75
CA LYS A 81 6.52 -11.39 -3.79
C LYS A 81 7.09 -10.96 -2.44
N LYS A 82 8.15 -10.16 -2.43
CA LYS A 82 8.77 -9.72 -1.17
C LYS A 82 7.81 -8.86 -0.35
N MET A 83 7.11 -7.95 -1.00
CA MET A 83 6.09 -7.14 -0.33
C MET A 83 4.97 -8.00 0.22
N LEU A 84 4.50 -8.97 -0.58
CA LEU A 84 3.45 -9.90 -0.18
C LEU A 84 3.86 -10.68 1.07
N ASP A 85 5.05 -11.29 1.05
CA ASP A 85 5.57 -12.05 2.18
C ASP A 85 5.70 -11.17 3.43
N TYR A 86 6.17 -9.95 3.25
CA TYR A 86 6.33 -9.02 4.38
C TYR A 86 5.00 -8.68 5.03
N VAL A 87 4.00 -8.26 4.24
CA VAL A 87 2.71 -7.84 4.81
C VAL A 87 1.98 -9.02 5.46
N ILE A 88 2.09 -10.22 4.91
CA ILE A 88 1.56 -11.44 5.55
C ILE A 88 2.25 -11.65 6.90
N SER A 89 3.57 -11.50 6.96
CA SER A 89 4.34 -11.68 8.19
C SER A 89 3.91 -10.70 9.28
N LYS A 90 3.35 -9.55 8.91
CA LYS A 90 2.86 -8.54 9.83
C LYS A 90 1.38 -8.72 10.21
N GLY A 91 0.73 -9.74 9.70
CA GLY A 91 -0.64 -10.06 10.06
C GLY A 91 -1.69 -9.60 9.05
N ALA A 92 -1.28 -9.14 7.87
CA ALA A 92 -2.24 -8.80 6.82
C ALA A 92 -2.96 -10.07 6.34
N ARG A 93 -4.25 -9.93 6.08
CA ARG A 93 -5.10 -11.07 5.72
C ARG A 93 -5.41 -11.04 4.23
N LEU A 94 -5.20 -12.17 3.57
CA LEU A 94 -5.44 -12.28 2.12
C LEU A 94 -6.92 -12.38 1.77
N ASP A 95 -7.78 -12.69 2.72
CA ASP A 95 -9.22 -12.77 2.51
C ASP A 95 -9.96 -11.44 2.71
N GLU A 96 -9.22 -10.35 2.98
CA GLU A 96 -9.83 -9.03 3.11
C GLU A 96 -10.53 -8.64 1.81
N LYS A 97 -11.72 -8.07 1.94
CA LYS A 97 -12.53 -7.62 0.80
C LYS A 97 -12.78 -6.13 0.91
N VAL A 98 -12.71 -5.44 -0.22
CA VAL A 98 -13.21 -4.07 -0.32
C VAL A 98 -14.72 -4.10 -0.09
N THR A 99 -15.23 -3.11 0.64
CA THR A 99 -16.65 -3.02 1.00
C THR A 99 -17.27 -1.76 0.41
N GLY A 100 -18.28 -1.91 -0.41
CA GLY A 100 -18.99 -0.77 -1.01
C GLY A 100 -18.35 -0.28 -2.30
N GLY A 101 -19.06 0.60 -3.00
CA GLY A 101 -18.61 1.16 -4.27
C GLY A 101 -18.60 0.16 -5.40
N GLU A 102 -17.94 0.56 -6.48
CA GLU A 102 -17.86 -0.28 -7.69
C GLU A 102 -16.99 -1.52 -7.51
N GLN A 103 -16.10 -1.51 -6.52
CA GLN A 103 -15.17 -2.61 -6.28
C GLN A 103 -15.58 -3.47 -5.09
N ASP A 104 -16.84 -3.36 -4.67
CA ASP A 104 -17.37 -4.14 -3.56
C ASP A 104 -17.04 -5.63 -3.72
N GLY A 105 -16.49 -6.22 -2.66
CA GLY A 105 -16.16 -7.64 -2.63
C GLY A 105 -14.81 -8.02 -3.24
N MET A 106 -14.06 -7.08 -3.82
CA MET A 106 -12.76 -7.39 -4.43
C MET A 106 -11.72 -7.80 -3.38
N THR A 107 -10.98 -8.84 -3.72
CA THR A 107 -9.86 -9.36 -2.93
C THR A 107 -8.53 -8.99 -3.60
N ILE A 108 -7.41 -9.30 -2.92
CA ILE A 108 -6.07 -9.14 -3.51
C ILE A 108 -5.96 -9.84 -4.87
N LYS A 109 -6.55 -11.04 -4.99
CA LYS A 109 -6.51 -11.81 -6.24
C LYS A 109 -7.19 -11.08 -7.38
N ASP A 110 -8.35 -10.47 -7.09
CA ASP A 110 -9.08 -9.69 -8.09
C ASP A 110 -8.25 -8.50 -8.55
N TYR A 111 -7.60 -7.79 -7.62
CA TYR A 111 -6.75 -6.66 -7.97
C TYR A 111 -5.53 -7.10 -8.78
N ALA A 112 -4.91 -8.22 -8.43
CA ALA A 112 -3.77 -8.74 -9.18
C ALA A 112 -4.16 -9.11 -10.62
N LEU A 113 -5.35 -9.68 -10.81
CA LEU A 113 -5.88 -9.97 -12.14
C LEU A 113 -6.15 -8.69 -12.91
N LEU A 114 -6.81 -7.72 -12.29
CA LEU A 114 -7.14 -6.45 -12.91
C LEU A 114 -5.89 -5.71 -13.38
N ALA A 115 -4.86 -5.69 -12.56
CA ALA A 115 -3.61 -4.99 -12.85
C ALA A 115 -2.63 -5.81 -13.69
N LYS A 116 -2.97 -7.06 -14.01
CA LYS A 116 -2.08 -8.01 -14.70
C LYS A 116 -0.77 -8.21 -13.95
N ASN A 117 -0.87 -8.22 -12.62
CA ASN A 117 0.28 -8.48 -11.75
C ASN A 117 0.48 -10.00 -11.63
N ASP A 118 1.14 -10.57 -12.62
CA ASP A 118 1.30 -12.01 -12.73
C ASP A 118 2.14 -12.59 -11.60
N GLU A 119 3.13 -11.86 -11.13
CA GLU A 119 4.00 -12.32 -10.04
C GLU A 119 3.19 -12.57 -8.77
N VAL A 120 2.42 -11.58 -8.32
CA VAL A 120 1.59 -11.72 -7.13
C VAL A 120 0.49 -12.75 -7.35
N TYR A 121 -0.14 -12.75 -8.52
CA TYR A 121 -1.22 -13.70 -8.83
C TYR A 121 -0.71 -15.15 -8.73
N ARG A 122 0.47 -15.43 -9.28
CA ARG A 122 1.06 -16.77 -9.19
C ARG A 122 1.36 -17.17 -7.74
N GLU A 123 1.89 -16.24 -6.95
CA GLU A 123 2.17 -16.53 -5.54
C GLU A 123 0.89 -16.84 -4.77
N LEU A 124 -0.20 -16.14 -5.06
CA LEU A 124 -1.49 -16.39 -4.41
C LEU A 124 -2.03 -17.80 -4.69
N LYS A 125 -1.75 -18.34 -5.88
CA LYS A 125 -2.15 -19.70 -6.22
C LYS A 125 -1.39 -20.78 -5.46
N LEU A 126 -0.21 -20.44 -4.93
CA LEU A 126 0.62 -21.37 -4.17
C LEU A 126 0.27 -21.41 -2.68
N LEU A 127 -0.54 -20.47 -2.24
CA LEU A 127 -0.93 -20.34 -0.83
C LEU A 127 -2.25 -21.14 -0.50
#